data_c3e4d2b16bab01ace59ff3f4124686ee
#
_entry.id   c3e4d2b16bab01ace59ff3f4124686ee
#
_cell.length_a   1.000
_cell.length_b   1.000
_cell.length_c   1.000
_cell.angle_alpha   90.00
_cell.angle_beta   90.00
_cell.angle_gamma   90.00
#
_symmetry.space_group_name_H-M   'P 1'
#
loop_
_entity.id
_entity.type
_entity.pdbx_description
1 polymer ?
#
loop_
_entity_poly.entity_id
_entity_poly.type
_entity_poly.pdbx_seq_one_letter_code
_entity_poly.pdbx_strand_id
1 'polypeptide(L)'
;MGFRNYVLILPSVICSSKVAERIASSVPGCAVARHNQGCAQLGEDFHQTRRTLINTALNPNVAAVIVIGLGCERVSPHELRDLIAQAGKPAELIMVQEVGNGEAIRLGREKARDFVAEVSKIERQSVPLSALTIGVECGGSDFSSGLSANPVVGQVADLVWKNGGRVILSETTELVGAEHLLFERMSDDSQKERFTRMLERMINESRNNSRDMVDRENIPNNISPGNVRGGLTTLEEKSLGAMIKGGKVPIVGVKEYGEIIEATPGLYLMDSP
;
A
#
# COMPACT_ATOMS: atom_id res chain seq x y z
N MET A 1 -1.67 -14.76 -8.81
CA MET A 1 -2.94 -15.33 -8.30
C MET A 1 -3.41 -14.51 -7.12
N GLY A 2 -4.73 -14.29 -6.97
CA GLY A 2 -5.33 -13.57 -5.85
C GLY A 2 -6.14 -14.51 -4.96
N PHE A 3 -6.27 -14.14 -3.70
CA PHE A 3 -7.13 -14.83 -2.73
C PHE A 3 -8.58 -14.31 -2.76
N ARG A 4 -8.80 -13.23 -3.50
CA ARG A 4 -10.07 -12.56 -3.72
C ARG A 4 -10.21 -12.22 -5.21
N ASN A 5 -11.42 -11.86 -5.63
CA ASN A 5 -11.78 -11.44 -6.98
C ASN A 5 -12.67 -10.19 -6.93
N TYR A 6 -12.23 -9.16 -6.23
CA TYR A 6 -13.00 -7.92 -6.10
C TYR A 6 -13.16 -7.21 -7.45
N VAL A 7 -14.31 -6.55 -7.62
CA VAL A 7 -14.49 -5.48 -8.60
C VAL A 7 -14.06 -4.18 -7.95
N LEU A 8 -12.99 -3.58 -8.44
CA LEU A 8 -12.45 -2.35 -7.87
C LEU A 8 -13.12 -1.13 -8.51
N ILE A 9 -13.68 -0.26 -7.68
CA ILE A 9 -14.11 1.07 -8.09
C ILE A 9 -12.98 2.02 -7.77
N LEU A 10 -12.32 2.52 -8.82
CA LEU A 10 -11.08 3.28 -8.72
C LEU A 10 -11.32 4.76 -9.07
N PRO A 11 -11.44 5.66 -8.10
CA PRO A 11 -11.42 7.09 -8.40
C PRO A 11 -10.03 7.50 -8.88
N SER A 12 -9.94 8.29 -9.97
CA SER A 12 -8.67 8.84 -10.47
C SER A 12 -8.21 10.07 -9.69
N VAL A 13 -9.14 10.69 -8.95
CA VAL A 13 -8.92 11.91 -8.17
C VAL A 13 -9.86 11.96 -6.97
N ILE A 14 -9.45 12.65 -5.90
CA ILE A 14 -10.26 12.84 -4.68
C ILE A 14 -11.70 13.28 -4.98
N CYS A 15 -11.89 14.17 -5.96
CA CYS A 15 -13.21 14.72 -6.29
C CYS A 15 -14.22 13.68 -6.79
N SER A 16 -13.76 12.57 -7.37
CA SER A 16 -14.60 11.43 -7.80
C SER A 16 -14.78 10.36 -6.71
N SER A 17 -14.10 10.48 -5.56
CA SER A 17 -14.12 9.47 -4.49
C SER A 17 -15.52 9.21 -3.93
N LYS A 18 -16.36 10.24 -3.76
CA LYS A 18 -17.73 10.06 -3.25
C LYS A 18 -18.65 9.31 -4.22
N VAL A 19 -18.46 9.49 -5.51
CA VAL A 19 -19.16 8.72 -6.53
C VAL A 19 -18.73 7.26 -6.46
N ALA A 20 -17.42 7.01 -6.43
CA ALA A 20 -16.83 5.67 -6.29
C ALA A 20 -17.31 4.94 -5.02
N GLU A 21 -17.31 5.61 -3.87
CA GLU A 21 -17.80 5.06 -2.61
C GLU A 21 -19.29 4.65 -2.67
N ARG A 22 -20.15 5.50 -3.28
CA ARG A 22 -21.57 5.21 -3.42
C ARG A 22 -21.85 4.03 -4.36
N ILE A 23 -21.02 3.85 -5.38
CA ILE A 23 -21.09 2.67 -6.25
C ILE A 23 -20.68 1.42 -5.46
N ALA A 24 -19.47 1.43 -4.88
CA ALA A 24 -18.92 0.26 -4.18
C ALA A 24 -19.81 -0.20 -3.01
N SER A 25 -20.31 0.73 -2.19
CA SER A 25 -21.15 0.40 -1.05
C SER A 25 -22.53 -0.20 -1.41
N SER A 26 -22.95 -0.04 -2.67
CA SER A 26 -24.27 -0.50 -3.12
C SER A 26 -24.25 -1.85 -3.86
N VAL A 27 -23.07 -2.39 -4.15
CA VAL A 27 -22.92 -3.66 -4.88
C VAL A 27 -21.96 -4.56 -4.09
N PRO A 28 -22.45 -5.62 -3.44
CA PRO A 28 -21.59 -6.59 -2.75
C PRO A 28 -20.57 -7.19 -3.73
N GLY A 29 -19.34 -7.41 -3.26
CA GLY A 29 -18.23 -7.87 -4.12
C GLY A 29 -17.39 -6.75 -4.71
N CYS A 30 -17.80 -5.49 -4.55
CA CYS A 30 -17.00 -4.32 -4.90
C CYS A 30 -16.11 -3.86 -3.74
N ALA A 31 -14.96 -3.30 -4.11
CA ALA A 31 -14.06 -2.56 -3.23
C ALA A 31 -13.81 -1.16 -3.81
N VAL A 32 -13.38 -0.21 -2.98
CA VAL A 32 -13.02 1.13 -3.42
C VAL A 32 -11.62 1.48 -2.93
N ALA A 33 -10.76 2.00 -3.82
CA ALA A 33 -9.45 2.55 -3.45
C ALA A 33 -9.61 4.03 -3.06
N ARG A 34 -9.79 4.28 -1.75
CA ARG A 34 -9.93 5.66 -1.25
C ARG A 34 -8.58 6.35 -1.20
N HIS A 35 -8.52 7.58 -1.67
CA HIS A 35 -7.33 8.43 -1.58
C HIS A 35 -7.70 9.91 -1.65
N ASN A 36 -6.76 10.77 -1.27
CA ASN A 36 -6.92 12.22 -1.26
C ASN A 36 -6.09 12.92 -2.36
N GLN A 37 -5.66 12.17 -3.36
CA GLN A 37 -4.70 12.59 -4.36
C GLN A 37 -5.33 12.88 -5.73
N GLY A 38 -4.51 13.27 -6.72
CA GLY A 38 -4.87 13.35 -8.12
C GLY A 38 -5.14 14.78 -8.63
N CYS A 39 -5.31 15.78 -7.75
CA CYS A 39 -5.52 17.16 -8.13
C CYS A 39 -4.21 17.97 -8.04
N ALA A 40 -3.84 18.65 -9.12
CA ALA A 40 -2.71 19.59 -9.20
C ALA A 40 -1.33 19.04 -8.75
N GLN A 41 -1.14 17.74 -8.76
CA GLN A 41 0.13 17.10 -8.40
C GLN A 41 1.19 17.31 -9.47
N LEU A 42 2.45 17.48 -9.05
CA LEU A 42 3.62 17.71 -9.90
C LEU A 42 4.76 16.77 -9.50
N GLY A 43 5.72 16.58 -10.41
CA GLY A 43 6.94 15.84 -10.12
C GLY A 43 6.70 14.44 -9.58
N GLU A 44 7.42 14.08 -8.52
CA GLU A 44 7.38 12.74 -7.93
C GLU A 44 6.01 12.38 -7.34
N ASP A 45 5.27 13.33 -6.77
CA ASP A 45 3.91 13.09 -6.25
C ASP A 45 2.97 12.59 -7.34
N PHE A 46 3.06 13.17 -8.55
CA PHE A 46 2.31 12.70 -9.71
C PHE A 46 2.71 11.28 -10.10
N HIS A 47 4.00 10.99 -10.18
CA HIS A 47 4.51 9.66 -10.54
C HIS A 47 4.13 8.60 -9.50
N GLN A 48 4.22 8.92 -8.22
CA GLN A 48 3.81 8.04 -7.12
C GLN A 48 2.31 7.74 -7.17
N THR A 49 1.48 8.77 -7.33
CA THR A 49 0.02 8.60 -7.40
C THR A 49 -0.36 7.74 -8.61
N ARG A 50 0.18 8.06 -9.78
CA ARG A 50 -0.06 7.28 -11.01
C ARG A 50 0.33 5.81 -10.84
N ARG A 51 1.56 5.56 -10.34
CA ARG A 51 2.06 4.20 -10.05
C ARG A 51 1.15 3.46 -9.08
N THR A 52 0.77 4.10 -7.99
CA THR A 52 -0.07 3.49 -6.94
C THR A 52 -1.46 3.15 -7.46
N LEU A 53 -2.11 4.02 -8.22
CA LEU A 53 -3.42 3.74 -8.80
C LEU A 53 -3.38 2.56 -9.77
N ILE A 54 -2.40 2.54 -10.67
CA ILE A 54 -2.22 1.44 -11.64
C ILE A 54 -1.97 0.13 -10.89
N ASN A 55 -1.02 0.11 -9.96
CA ASN A 55 -0.62 -1.14 -9.29
C ASN A 55 -1.67 -1.63 -8.29
N THR A 56 -2.48 -0.74 -7.72
CA THR A 56 -3.68 -1.12 -6.95
C THR A 56 -4.69 -1.81 -7.85
N ALA A 57 -4.93 -1.29 -9.04
CA ALA A 57 -5.81 -1.92 -10.03
C ALA A 57 -5.27 -3.28 -10.50
N LEU A 58 -3.95 -3.41 -10.65
CA LEU A 58 -3.28 -4.64 -11.05
C LEU A 58 -3.11 -5.67 -9.92
N ASN A 59 -3.47 -5.32 -8.67
CA ASN A 59 -3.40 -6.26 -7.55
C ASN A 59 -4.09 -7.57 -7.90
N PRO A 60 -3.49 -8.74 -7.59
CA PRO A 60 -4.06 -10.06 -7.90
C PRO A 60 -5.45 -10.32 -7.30
N ASN A 61 -5.82 -9.63 -6.23
CA ASN A 61 -7.15 -9.74 -5.61
C ASN A 61 -8.24 -8.90 -6.31
N VAL A 62 -7.87 -8.14 -7.34
CA VAL A 62 -8.78 -7.36 -8.19
C VAL A 62 -8.99 -8.10 -9.50
N ALA A 63 -10.23 -8.44 -9.81
CA ALA A 63 -10.58 -9.16 -11.02
C ALA A 63 -11.07 -8.25 -12.16
N ALA A 64 -11.72 -7.13 -11.83
CA ALA A 64 -12.17 -6.13 -12.79
C ALA A 64 -12.11 -4.73 -12.16
N VAL A 65 -12.08 -3.68 -12.98
CA VAL A 65 -11.92 -2.30 -12.52
C VAL A 65 -12.93 -1.38 -13.20
N ILE A 66 -13.54 -0.48 -12.44
CA ILE A 66 -14.28 0.66 -12.97
C ILE A 66 -13.56 1.92 -12.53
N VAL A 67 -12.94 2.61 -13.47
CA VAL A 67 -12.29 3.89 -13.25
C VAL A 67 -13.36 4.98 -13.22
N ILE A 68 -13.35 5.81 -12.16
CA ILE A 68 -14.25 6.96 -12.03
C ILE A 68 -13.41 8.22 -12.18
N GLY A 69 -13.47 8.79 -13.38
CA GLY A 69 -12.82 10.05 -13.73
C GLY A 69 -13.68 11.25 -13.40
N LEU A 70 -13.06 12.40 -13.14
CA LEU A 70 -13.77 13.68 -13.03
C LEU A 70 -13.75 14.44 -14.34
N GLY A 71 -12.54 14.75 -14.87
CA GLY A 71 -12.31 15.49 -16.10
C GLY A 71 -11.22 16.57 -16.04
N CYS A 72 -10.68 16.87 -14.84
CA CYS A 72 -9.62 17.88 -14.65
C CYS A 72 -8.40 17.37 -13.89
N GLU A 73 -8.32 16.08 -13.64
CA GLU A 73 -7.24 15.45 -12.92
C GLU A 73 -5.94 15.36 -13.74
N ARG A 74 -4.81 15.28 -13.03
CA ARG A 74 -3.48 15.13 -13.66
C ARG A 74 -3.22 13.70 -14.15
N VAL A 75 -3.66 12.70 -13.39
CA VAL A 75 -3.57 11.30 -13.82
C VAL A 75 -4.75 11.02 -14.76
N SER A 76 -4.47 10.82 -16.03
CA SER A 76 -5.52 10.60 -17.04
C SER A 76 -6.36 9.35 -16.75
N PRO A 77 -7.69 9.47 -16.54
CA PRO A 77 -8.55 8.30 -16.32
C PRO A 77 -8.60 7.38 -17.56
N HIS A 78 -8.48 7.93 -18.75
CA HIS A 78 -8.40 7.16 -20.00
C HIS A 78 -7.14 6.31 -20.03
N GLU A 79 -5.97 6.90 -19.71
CA GLU A 79 -4.72 6.17 -19.63
C GLU A 79 -4.78 5.05 -18.57
N LEU A 80 -5.33 5.34 -17.39
CA LEU A 80 -5.52 4.31 -16.34
C LEU A 80 -6.34 3.14 -16.87
N ARG A 81 -7.50 3.39 -17.45
CA ARG A 81 -8.36 2.36 -18.03
C ARG A 81 -7.60 1.54 -19.08
N ASP A 82 -6.89 2.21 -19.98
CA ASP A 82 -6.19 1.56 -21.08
C ASP A 82 -5.03 0.67 -20.60
N LEU A 83 -4.23 1.14 -19.66
CA LEU A 83 -3.13 0.36 -19.07
C LEU A 83 -3.65 -0.87 -18.29
N ILE A 84 -4.77 -0.72 -17.57
CA ILE A 84 -5.40 -1.82 -16.86
C ILE A 84 -5.92 -2.87 -17.84
N ALA A 85 -6.57 -2.43 -18.93
CA ALA A 85 -7.07 -3.31 -19.97
C ALA A 85 -5.94 -4.03 -20.73
N GLN A 86 -4.85 -3.33 -21.05
CA GLN A 86 -3.65 -3.90 -21.68
C GLN A 86 -2.99 -4.98 -20.79
N ALA A 87 -3.08 -4.84 -19.48
CA ALA A 87 -2.61 -5.86 -18.54
C ALA A 87 -3.55 -7.07 -18.42
N GLY A 88 -4.61 -7.13 -19.24
CA GLY A 88 -5.53 -8.26 -19.32
C GLY A 88 -6.67 -8.24 -18.29
N LYS A 89 -6.92 -7.12 -17.60
CA LYS A 89 -8.06 -7.00 -16.69
C LYS A 89 -9.22 -6.26 -17.36
N PRO A 90 -10.46 -6.73 -17.22
CA PRO A 90 -11.64 -5.98 -17.63
C PRO A 90 -11.65 -4.60 -16.97
N ALA A 91 -11.75 -3.54 -17.77
CA ALA A 91 -11.71 -2.18 -17.28
C ALA A 91 -12.73 -1.29 -18.01
N GLU A 92 -13.52 -0.54 -17.25
CA GLU A 92 -14.47 0.45 -17.75
C GLU A 92 -14.13 1.84 -17.19
N LEU A 93 -14.58 2.86 -17.88
CA LEU A 93 -14.38 4.26 -17.48
C LEU A 93 -15.73 5.00 -17.45
N ILE A 94 -15.95 5.77 -16.40
CA ILE A 94 -17.09 6.69 -16.27
C ILE A 94 -16.56 8.08 -15.93
N MET A 95 -16.86 9.06 -16.78
CA MET A 95 -16.45 10.45 -16.60
C MET A 95 -17.58 11.25 -15.95
N VAL A 96 -17.36 11.71 -14.73
CA VAL A 96 -18.41 12.39 -13.93
C VAL A 96 -18.83 13.72 -14.56
N GLN A 97 -17.90 14.49 -15.13
CA GLN A 97 -18.25 15.77 -15.78
C GLN A 97 -19.08 15.60 -17.06
N GLU A 98 -19.00 14.44 -17.70
CA GLU A 98 -19.78 14.18 -18.92
C GLU A 98 -21.23 13.81 -18.61
N VAL A 99 -21.46 13.04 -17.55
CA VAL A 99 -22.79 12.47 -17.26
C VAL A 99 -23.44 13.02 -16.00
N GLY A 100 -22.68 13.68 -15.14
CA GLY A 100 -23.13 14.15 -13.82
C GLY A 100 -23.12 13.06 -12.75
N ASN A 101 -23.08 13.47 -11.47
CA ASN A 101 -22.92 12.57 -10.33
C ASN A 101 -23.98 11.46 -10.25
N GLY A 102 -25.26 11.82 -10.46
CA GLY A 102 -26.38 10.89 -10.34
C GLY A 102 -26.31 9.76 -11.37
N GLU A 103 -26.06 10.13 -12.61
CA GLU A 103 -25.95 9.19 -13.72
C GLU A 103 -24.68 8.36 -13.64
N ALA A 104 -23.55 8.96 -13.23
CA ALA A 104 -22.31 8.22 -12.99
C ALA A 104 -22.50 7.11 -11.95
N ILE A 105 -23.24 7.39 -10.85
CA ILE A 105 -23.55 6.37 -9.84
C ILE A 105 -24.46 5.29 -10.42
N ARG A 106 -25.47 5.64 -11.22
CA ARG A 106 -26.39 4.68 -11.83
C ARG A 106 -25.64 3.73 -12.78
N LEU A 107 -24.90 4.30 -13.73
CA LEU A 107 -24.07 3.56 -14.69
C LEU A 107 -23.00 2.69 -13.98
N GLY A 108 -22.33 3.27 -12.98
CA GLY A 108 -21.34 2.54 -12.21
C GLY A 108 -21.90 1.34 -11.46
N ARG A 109 -23.09 1.44 -10.89
CA ARG A 109 -23.79 0.32 -10.24
C ARG A 109 -24.19 -0.78 -11.23
N GLU A 110 -24.64 -0.40 -12.41
CA GLU A 110 -25.00 -1.33 -13.47
C GLU A 110 -23.76 -2.14 -13.90
N LYS A 111 -22.69 -1.44 -14.31
CA LYS A 111 -21.43 -2.07 -14.70
C LYS A 111 -20.80 -2.89 -13.57
N ALA A 112 -20.88 -2.43 -12.33
CA ALA A 112 -20.38 -3.17 -11.18
C ALA A 112 -21.11 -4.50 -10.97
N ARG A 113 -22.45 -4.52 -11.15
CA ARG A 113 -23.23 -5.76 -11.09
C ARG A 113 -22.84 -6.74 -12.21
N ASP A 114 -22.67 -6.23 -13.43
CA ASP A 114 -22.23 -7.04 -14.57
C ASP A 114 -20.87 -7.68 -14.29
N PHE A 115 -19.90 -6.89 -13.85
CA PHE A 115 -18.57 -7.41 -13.51
C PHE A 115 -18.61 -8.39 -12.34
N VAL A 116 -19.37 -8.11 -11.27
CA VAL A 116 -19.52 -9.04 -10.14
C VAL A 116 -20.15 -10.36 -10.61
N ALA A 117 -21.15 -10.31 -11.49
CA ALA A 117 -21.77 -11.52 -12.05
C ALA A 117 -20.77 -12.35 -12.87
N GLU A 118 -19.90 -11.70 -13.65
CA GLU A 118 -18.85 -12.38 -14.42
C GLU A 118 -17.75 -12.97 -13.52
N VAL A 119 -17.19 -12.18 -12.60
CA VAL A 119 -16.09 -12.64 -11.75
C VAL A 119 -16.53 -13.68 -10.71
N SER A 120 -17.82 -13.73 -10.38
CA SER A 120 -18.37 -14.76 -9.49
C SER A 120 -18.37 -16.17 -10.09
N LYS A 121 -18.22 -16.27 -11.41
CA LYS A 121 -18.09 -17.57 -12.12
C LYS A 121 -16.68 -18.16 -12.00
N ILE A 122 -15.70 -17.39 -11.51
CA ILE A 122 -14.31 -17.85 -11.35
C ILE A 122 -14.25 -18.87 -10.20
N GLU A 123 -13.88 -20.08 -10.51
CA GLU A 123 -13.73 -21.15 -9.54
C GLU A 123 -12.43 -21.01 -8.74
N ARG A 124 -12.50 -21.37 -7.46
CA ARG A 124 -11.31 -21.42 -6.60
C ARG A 124 -10.46 -22.63 -6.94
N GLN A 125 -9.16 -22.41 -7.02
CA GLN A 125 -8.17 -23.45 -7.24
C GLN A 125 -7.24 -23.57 -6.04
N SER A 126 -6.76 -24.76 -5.76
CA SER A 126 -5.72 -24.98 -4.75
C SER A 126 -4.41 -24.41 -5.25
N VAL A 127 -3.76 -23.62 -4.38
CA VAL A 127 -2.46 -22.99 -4.67
C VAL A 127 -1.49 -23.26 -3.53
N PRO A 128 -0.17 -23.36 -3.80
CA PRO A 128 0.82 -23.53 -2.74
C PRO A 128 0.94 -22.24 -1.89
N LEU A 129 1.38 -22.38 -0.65
CA LEU A 129 1.62 -21.25 0.25
C LEU A 129 2.67 -20.26 -0.29
N SER A 130 3.53 -20.67 -1.21
CA SER A 130 4.47 -19.80 -1.92
C SER A 130 3.78 -18.69 -2.73
N ALA A 131 2.49 -18.85 -3.05
CA ALA A 131 1.71 -17.78 -3.67
C ALA A 131 1.30 -16.67 -2.69
N LEU A 132 1.43 -16.90 -1.37
CA LEU A 132 1.00 -15.95 -0.35
C LEU A 132 1.99 -14.78 -0.23
N THR A 133 1.44 -13.58 -0.20
CA THR A 133 2.12 -12.36 0.21
C THR A 133 1.34 -11.74 1.34
N ILE A 134 1.98 -11.42 2.44
CA ILE A 134 1.38 -10.68 3.55
C ILE A 134 2.05 -9.31 3.69
N GLY A 135 1.27 -8.29 4.03
CA GLY A 135 1.76 -7.00 4.50
C GLY A 135 1.70 -6.97 6.02
N VAL A 136 2.72 -6.42 6.65
CA VAL A 136 2.77 -6.17 8.08
C VAL A 136 3.02 -4.69 8.33
N GLU A 137 2.29 -4.14 9.28
CA GLU A 137 2.21 -2.71 9.53
C GLU A 137 1.93 -2.44 11.01
N CYS A 138 2.11 -1.20 11.46
CA CYS A 138 1.77 -0.78 12.81
C CYS A 138 0.26 -0.53 12.94
N GLY A 139 -0.35 -1.06 13.98
CA GLY A 139 -1.74 -0.72 14.35
C GLY A 139 -1.81 0.25 15.52
N GLY A 140 -0.73 0.37 16.26
CA GLY A 140 -0.55 1.16 17.47
C GLY A 140 0.53 0.52 18.32
N SER A 141 1.36 1.36 18.98
CA SER A 141 2.55 0.86 19.68
C SER A 141 2.51 1.27 21.17
N ASP A 142 2.74 0.29 22.00
CA ASP A 142 3.07 0.41 23.43
C ASP A 142 4.17 -0.60 23.78
N PHE A 143 4.60 -0.63 25.05
CA PHE A 143 5.64 -1.58 25.47
C PHE A 143 5.25 -3.05 25.23
N SER A 144 3.97 -3.40 25.32
CA SER A 144 3.52 -4.78 25.11
C SER A 144 3.54 -5.22 23.65
N SER A 145 3.52 -4.27 22.71
CA SER A 145 3.66 -4.55 21.28
C SER A 145 4.99 -5.23 20.97
N GLY A 146 6.10 -4.75 21.58
CA GLY A 146 7.43 -5.33 21.42
C GLY A 146 7.56 -6.70 22.10
N LEU A 147 6.81 -6.96 23.16
CA LEU A 147 6.89 -8.19 23.94
C LEU A 147 5.99 -9.31 23.40
N SER A 148 4.88 -8.98 22.76
CA SER A 148 3.87 -9.98 22.34
C SER A 148 3.47 -9.86 20.89
N ALA A 149 2.83 -8.75 20.49
CA ALA A 149 2.21 -8.63 19.17
C ALA A 149 3.24 -8.70 18.04
N ASN A 150 4.30 -7.91 18.09
CA ASN A 150 5.34 -7.89 17.05
C ASN A 150 6.09 -9.23 16.93
N PRO A 151 6.49 -9.92 18.03
CA PRO A 151 7.05 -11.27 17.95
C PRO A 151 6.10 -12.29 17.31
N VAL A 152 4.79 -12.24 17.61
CA VAL A 152 3.80 -13.13 16.98
C VAL A 152 3.73 -12.87 15.48
N VAL A 153 3.65 -11.59 15.06
CA VAL A 153 3.67 -11.22 13.65
C VAL A 153 4.96 -11.71 12.98
N GLY A 154 6.11 -11.57 13.64
CA GLY A 154 7.40 -12.07 13.16
C GLY A 154 7.42 -13.59 12.96
N GLN A 155 6.80 -14.36 13.85
CA GLN A 155 6.66 -15.81 13.67
C GLN A 155 5.78 -16.16 12.46
N VAL A 156 4.71 -15.39 12.22
CA VAL A 156 3.90 -15.55 11.00
C VAL A 156 4.72 -15.23 9.75
N ALA A 157 5.51 -14.15 9.79
CA ALA A 157 6.42 -13.81 8.69
C ALA A 157 7.40 -14.94 8.37
N ASP A 158 8.02 -15.53 9.40
CA ASP A 158 8.93 -16.68 9.26
C ASP A 158 8.21 -17.90 8.66
N LEU A 159 6.98 -18.18 9.08
CA LEU A 159 6.19 -19.30 8.54
C LEU A 159 5.86 -19.09 7.06
N VAL A 160 5.46 -17.89 6.68
CA VAL A 160 5.16 -17.54 5.28
C VAL A 160 6.42 -17.70 4.42
N TRP A 161 7.54 -17.15 4.85
CA TRP A 161 8.81 -17.27 4.12
C TRP A 161 9.30 -18.71 3.99
N LYS A 162 9.29 -19.51 5.07
CA LYS A 162 9.67 -20.93 5.05
C LYS A 162 8.87 -21.77 4.07
N ASN A 163 7.65 -21.33 3.75
CA ASN A 163 6.78 -21.94 2.73
C ASN A 163 6.92 -21.28 1.36
N GLY A 164 7.96 -20.46 1.13
CA GLY A 164 8.23 -19.81 -0.16
C GLY A 164 7.42 -18.55 -0.43
N GLY A 165 6.68 -18.05 0.56
CA GLY A 165 5.89 -16.83 0.45
C GLY A 165 6.72 -15.56 0.66
N ARG A 166 6.06 -14.42 0.62
CA ARG A 166 6.66 -13.08 0.70
C ARG A 166 6.03 -12.26 1.81
N VAL A 167 6.83 -11.39 2.40
CA VAL A 167 6.41 -10.47 3.45
C VAL A 167 6.76 -9.05 3.03
N ILE A 168 5.87 -8.10 3.23
CA ILE A 168 6.12 -6.68 3.05
C ILE A 168 6.05 -6.02 4.43
N LEU A 169 7.13 -5.37 4.83
CA LEU A 169 7.18 -4.50 6.00
C LEU A 169 7.16 -3.06 5.50
N SER A 170 6.12 -2.34 5.84
CA SER A 170 5.93 -0.94 5.48
C SER A 170 6.26 0.00 6.64
N GLU A 171 6.06 1.30 6.45
CA GLU A 171 6.31 2.37 7.44
C GLU A 171 7.80 2.65 7.68
N THR A 172 8.41 3.33 6.70
CA THR A 172 9.84 3.72 6.75
C THR A 172 10.18 4.52 8.01
N THR A 173 9.25 5.37 8.47
CA THR A 173 9.41 6.16 9.71
C THR A 173 9.60 5.31 10.96
N GLU A 174 9.05 4.10 10.97
CA GLU A 174 9.19 3.17 12.10
C GLU A 174 10.47 2.35 12.09
N LEU A 175 11.36 2.58 11.12
CA LEU A 175 12.62 1.85 10.99
C LEU A 175 13.85 2.72 11.28
N VAL A 176 13.65 4.02 11.51
CA VAL A 176 14.72 4.99 11.83
C VAL A 176 15.38 4.61 13.17
N GLY A 177 16.71 4.54 13.17
CA GLY A 177 17.52 4.13 14.34
C GLY A 177 17.81 2.63 14.42
N ALA A 178 17.12 1.78 13.60
CA ALA A 178 17.34 0.34 13.53
C ALA A 178 18.03 -0.12 12.22
N GLU A 179 18.50 0.82 11.39
CA GLU A 179 19.01 0.58 10.04
C GLU A 179 20.13 -0.46 10.00
N HIS A 180 21.06 -0.38 10.96
CA HIS A 180 22.23 -1.27 11.04
C HIS A 180 21.81 -2.75 11.14
N LEU A 181 20.74 -3.06 11.88
CA LEU A 181 20.22 -4.43 12.02
C LEU A 181 19.49 -4.90 10.74
N LEU A 182 18.88 -3.96 10.01
CA LEU A 182 18.26 -4.28 8.73
C LEU A 182 19.34 -4.55 7.66
N PHE A 183 20.44 -3.78 7.67
CA PHE A 183 21.57 -4.00 6.75
C PHE A 183 22.24 -5.36 6.92
N GLU A 184 22.32 -5.89 8.14
CA GLU A 184 22.82 -7.25 8.39
C GLU A 184 21.98 -8.34 7.70
N ARG A 185 20.71 -8.05 7.41
CA ARG A 185 19.77 -8.95 6.73
C ARG A 185 19.70 -8.76 5.22
N MET A 186 20.45 -7.79 4.67
CA MET A 186 20.55 -7.49 3.24
C MET A 186 21.87 -8.00 2.69
N SER A 187 21.82 -8.89 1.70
CA SER A 187 23.02 -9.39 0.99
C SER A 187 23.43 -8.53 -0.20
N ASP A 188 22.54 -7.66 -0.69
CA ASP A 188 22.73 -6.80 -1.85
C ASP A 188 22.96 -5.35 -1.40
N ASP A 189 24.16 -4.85 -1.65
CA ASP A 189 24.54 -3.47 -1.28
C ASP A 189 23.71 -2.41 -2.03
N SER A 190 23.23 -2.71 -3.24
CA SER A 190 22.33 -1.80 -3.96
C SER A 190 20.99 -1.58 -3.22
N GLN A 191 20.50 -2.60 -2.51
CA GLN A 191 19.30 -2.47 -1.67
C GLN A 191 19.58 -1.67 -0.40
N LYS A 192 20.77 -1.79 0.17
CA LYS A 192 21.20 -0.96 1.32
C LYS A 192 21.26 0.51 0.92
N GLU A 193 21.87 0.83 -0.23
CA GLU A 193 21.91 2.19 -0.75
C GLU A 193 20.51 2.75 -1.06
N ARG A 194 19.63 1.91 -1.62
CA ARG A 194 18.26 2.31 -1.91
C ARG A 194 17.49 2.62 -0.63
N PHE A 195 17.63 1.79 0.40
CA PHE A 195 17.00 2.02 1.71
C PHE A 195 17.54 3.27 2.38
N THR A 196 18.86 3.50 2.35
CA THR A 196 19.49 4.71 2.88
C THR A 196 18.90 5.97 2.23
N ARG A 197 18.83 6.00 0.89
CA ARG A 197 18.23 7.15 0.18
C ARG A 197 16.76 7.38 0.55
N MET A 198 16.01 6.30 0.76
CA MET A 198 14.61 6.36 1.18
C MET A 198 14.47 6.99 2.57
N LEU A 199 15.28 6.55 3.53
CA LEU A 199 15.33 7.13 4.88
C LEU A 199 15.75 8.58 4.87
N GLU A 200 16.81 8.94 4.13
CA GLU A 200 17.30 10.32 4.01
C GLU A 200 16.22 11.23 3.40
N ARG A 201 15.50 10.77 2.38
CA ARG A 201 14.39 11.53 1.80
C ARG A 201 13.32 11.81 2.86
N MET A 202 12.87 10.79 3.56
CA MET A 202 11.85 10.90 4.60
C MET A 202 12.29 11.82 5.74
N ILE A 203 13.54 11.70 6.22
CA ILE A 203 14.11 12.56 7.25
C ILE A 203 14.15 14.01 6.77
N ASN A 204 14.58 14.25 5.52
CA ASN A 204 14.66 15.59 4.96
C ASN A 204 13.27 16.22 4.75
N GLU A 205 12.29 15.45 4.31
CA GLU A 205 10.90 15.91 4.20
C GLU A 205 10.31 16.27 5.56
N SER A 206 10.56 15.47 6.58
CA SER A 206 10.16 15.78 7.96
C SER A 206 10.79 17.06 8.47
N ARG A 207 12.08 17.28 8.23
CA ARG A 207 12.81 18.52 8.62
C ARG A 207 12.26 19.75 7.92
N ASN A 208 11.89 19.63 6.64
CA ASN A 208 11.45 20.77 5.83
C ASN A 208 9.99 21.14 6.10
N ASN A 209 9.15 20.18 6.41
CA ASN A 209 7.69 20.35 6.44
C ASN A 209 7.10 20.45 7.84
N SER A 210 7.85 20.09 8.88
CA SER A 210 7.27 20.06 10.23
C SER A 210 8.33 20.21 11.32
N ARG A 211 8.54 21.43 11.78
CA ARG A 211 9.42 21.69 12.94
C ARG A 211 8.97 20.97 14.21
N ASP A 212 7.70 20.67 14.32
CA ASP A 212 7.09 20.00 15.47
C ASP A 212 7.17 18.47 15.43
N MET A 213 7.55 17.89 14.28
CA MET A 213 7.70 16.45 14.08
C MET A 213 9.15 15.96 14.09
N VAL A 214 10.08 16.84 14.46
CA VAL A 214 11.48 16.47 14.64
C VAL A 214 11.89 16.74 16.09
N ASP A 215 12.73 15.89 16.64
CA ASP A 215 13.30 16.11 17.95
C ASP A 215 14.38 17.23 17.93
N ARG A 216 15.04 17.46 19.07
CA ARG A 216 16.09 18.48 19.19
C ARG A 216 17.29 18.26 18.26
N GLU A 217 17.48 17.02 17.79
CA GLU A 217 18.55 16.61 16.86
C GLU A 217 18.08 16.59 15.40
N ASN A 218 16.86 17.09 15.12
CA ASN A 218 16.21 17.05 13.81
C ASN A 218 16.00 15.63 13.24
N ILE A 219 15.78 14.66 14.10
CA ILE A 219 15.38 13.30 13.73
C ILE A 219 13.85 13.22 13.78
N PRO A 220 13.19 12.54 12.84
CA PRO A 220 11.75 12.37 12.87
C PRO A 220 11.29 11.75 14.19
N ASN A 221 10.49 12.49 14.94
CA ASN A 221 9.96 12.01 16.21
C ASN A 221 8.68 11.24 16.00
N ASN A 222 8.81 9.95 15.74
CA ASN A 222 7.66 9.04 15.58
C ASN A 222 7.17 8.45 16.92
N ILE A 223 7.34 9.19 18.02
CA ILE A 223 6.79 8.82 19.34
C ILE A 223 5.70 9.81 19.73
N SER A 224 4.45 9.35 19.73
CA SER A 224 3.32 10.13 20.17
C SER A 224 3.21 10.16 21.71
N PRO A 225 2.52 11.16 22.28
CA PRO A 225 2.19 11.13 23.71
C PRO A 225 1.44 9.86 24.14
N GLY A 226 0.73 9.21 23.23
CA GLY A 226 0.09 7.90 23.46
C GLY A 226 1.11 6.77 23.62
N ASN A 227 2.14 6.75 22.78
CA ASN A 227 3.23 5.78 22.90
C ASN A 227 3.98 5.93 24.24
N VAL A 228 4.27 7.16 24.66
CA VAL A 228 4.93 7.44 25.96
C VAL A 228 4.06 6.97 27.11
N ARG A 229 2.75 7.28 27.12
CA ARG A 229 1.83 6.76 28.14
C ARG A 229 1.72 5.25 28.11
N GLY A 230 1.91 4.64 26.95
CA GLY A 230 1.97 3.19 26.76
C GLY A 230 3.32 2.57 27.12
N GLY A 231 4.29 3.35 27.66
CA GLY A 231 5.55 2.86 28.20
C GLY A 231 6.72 2.81 27.20
N LEU A 232 6.59 3.35 25.99
CA LEU A 232 7.71 3.52 25.06
C LEU A 232 8.52 4.77 25.44
N THR A 233 9.86 4.70 25.35
CA THR A 233 10.76 5.74 25.82
C THR A 233 11.48 6.49 24.69
N THR A 234 11.96 5.76 23.68
CA THR A 234 12.76 6.34 22.58
C THR A 234 12.27 5.88 21.22
N LEU A 235 12.67 6.60 20.17
CA LEU A 235 12.43 6.25 18.78
C LEU A 235 13.07 4.88 18.44
N GLU A 236 14.28 4.65 18.89
CA GLU A 236 15.01 3.40 18.65
C GLU A 236 14.31 2.21 19.30
N GLU A 237 13.77 2.37 20.51
CA GLU A 237 12.97 1.33 21.16
C GLU A 237 11.74 0.96 20.31
N LYS A 238 11.03 1.96 19.80
CA LYS A 238 9.89 1.77 18.91
C LYS A 238 10.31 1.07 17.62
N SER A 239 11.41 1.50 16.99
CA SER A 239 11.92 0.95 15.73
C SER A 239 12.45 -0.49 15.90
N LEU A 240 13.15 -0.78 16.98
CA LEU A 240 13.55 -2.15 17.32
C LEU A 240 12.34 -3.07 17.48
N GLY A 241 11.28 -2.58 18.11
CA GLY A 241 10.01 -3.30 18.21
C GLY A 241 9.34 -3.51 16.85
N ALA A 242 9.32 -2.50 16.00
CA ALA A 242 8.69 -2.55 14.68
C ALA A 242 9.38 -3.55 13.76
N MET A 243 10.71 -3.56 13.69
CA MET A 243 11.46 -4.48 12.81
C MET A 243 11.25 -5.96 13.14
N ILE A 244 10.88 -6.31 14.38
CA ILE A 244 10.60 -7.69 14.79
C ILE A 244 9.42 -8.27 14.01
N LYS A 245 8.48 -7.45 13.53
CA LYS A 245 7.36 -7.87 12.67
C LYS A 245 7.84 -8.58 11.38
N GLY A 246 9.04 -8.25 10.91
CA GLY A 246 9.67 -8.93 9.76
C GLY A 246 10.30 -10.29 10.07
N GLY A 247 10.21 -10.80 11.30
CA GLY A 247 10.80 -12.08 11.71
C GLY A 247 12.30 -12.14 11.45
N LYS A 248 12.79 -13.34 11.13
CA LYS A 248 14.18 -13.61 10.72
C LYS A 248 14.33 -13.68 9.18
N VAL A 249 13.31 -13.23 8.44
CA VAL A 249 13.24 -13.32 6.99
C VAL A 249 14.35 -12.45 6.35
N PRO A 250 15.16 -13.00 5.41
CA PRO A 250 16.12 -12.19 4.66
C PRO A 250 15.44 -11.06 3.89
N ILE A 251 16.05 -9.87 3.87
CA ILE A 251 15.55 -8.73 3.11
C ILE A 251 16.08 -8.84 1.69
N VAL A 252 15.15 -9.04 0.74
CA VAL A 252 15.45 -9.28 -0.68
C VAL A 252 15.10 -8.12 -1.59
N GLY A 253 14.47 -7.08 -1.06
CA GLY A 253 14.14 -5.91 -1.86
C GLY A 253 13.67 -4.72 -1.03
N VAL A 254 13.92 -3.54 -1.56
CA VAL A 254 13.44 -2.24 -1.08
C VAL A 254 12.58 -1.63 -2.18
N LYS A 255 11.40 -1.14 -1.83
CA LYS A 255 10.36 -0.69 -2.77
C LYS A 255 9.86 0.69 -2.42
N GLU A 256 9.65 1.49 -3.43
CA GLU A 256 8.89 2.74 -3.30
C GLU A 256 7.42 2.44 -3.05
N TYR A 257 6.69 3.40 -2.47
CA TYR A 257 5.26 3.29 -2.23
C TYR A 257 4.49 2.90 -3.49
N GLY A 258 3.72 1.83 -3.41
CA GLY A 258 2.91 1.33 -4.50
C GLY A 258 3.68 0.59 -5.60
N GLU A 259 4.98 0.30 -5.44
CA GLU A 259 5.69 -0.59 -6.37
C GLU A 259 5.25 -2.05 -6.23
N ILE A 260 5.34 -2.78 -7.33
CA ILE A 260 5.10 -4.23 -7.35
C ILE A 260 6.36 -4.93 -6.84
N ILE A 261 6.18 -5.90 -5.94
CA ILE A 261 7.27 -6.78 -5.48
C ILE A 261 7.48 -7.94 -6.46
N GLU A 262 8.71 -8.44 -6.51
CA GLU A 262 9.08 -9.61 -7.31
C GLU A 262 8.51 -10.91 -6.72
N ALA A 263 8.69 -12.00 -7.47
CA ALA A 263 8.28 -13.33 -7.03
C ALA A 263 9.26 -13.99 -6.03
N THR A 264 10.41 -13.39 -5.78
CA THR A 264 11.44 -13.91 -4.88
C THR A 264 10.91 -14.02 -3.44
N PRO A 265 10.96 -15.18 -2.80
CA PRO A 265 10.58 -15.33 -1.41
C PRO A 265 11.50 -14.52 -0.48
N GLY A 266 10.93 -13.78 0.45
CA GLY A 266 11.70 -12.95 1.36
C GLY A 266 10.91 -11.79 1.93
N LEU A 267 11.63 -10.89 2.62
CA LEU A 267 11.09 -9.66 3.16
C LEU A 267 11.39 -8.51 2.19
N TYR A 268 10.38 -7.72 1.93
CA TYR A 268 10.47 -6.47 1.19
C TYR A 268 10.20 -5.31 2.15
N LEU A 269 11.09 -4.32 2.15
CA LEU A 269 10.82 -3.04 2.80
C LEU A 269 10.11 -2.15 1.78
N MET A 270 8.97 -1.57 2.14
CA MET A 270 8.21 -0.68 1.27
C MET A 270 8.07 0.68 1.90
N ASP A 271 8.43 1.71 1.16
CA ASP A 271 8.22 3.09 1.59
C ASP A 271 6.74 3.35 1.83
N SER A 272 6.45 3.88 3.00
CA SER A 272 5.12 4.38 3.35
C SER A 272 5.23 5.33 4.54
N PRO A 273 4.27 6.25 4.68
CA PRO A 273 4.23 7.18 5.80
C PRO A 273 4.01 6.46 7.12
#